data_60525079929d1cf691793e037561b734
#
_entry.id   60525079929d1cf691793e037561b734
#
_cell.length_a   1.000
_cell.length_b   1.000
_cell.length_c   1.000
_cell.angle_alpha   90.00
_cell.angle_beta   90.00
_cell.angle_gamma   90.00
#
_symmetry.space_group_name_H-M   'P 1'
#
loop_
_entity.id
_entity.type
_entity.pdbx_description
1 polymer ?
#
loop_
_entity_poly.entity_id
_entity_poly.type
_entity_poly.pdbx_seq_one_letter_code
_entity_poly.pdbx_strand_id
1 'polypeptide(L)'
;MKCAISLLACALLAGCSGSGSAASPNAAPASGGSPVLPADARLTVPNGFALSVVAHVGGAHGLAFLPDGDLLVGSGGSTVSIVPQADAVVGTPRTFATFPDSPSYGVAAVGASIYVSTQSGLWQIPYHAGDRTATAQTKIAQYRQGPVAPHSDGDIHRSASVAVSGAHIYIGIGSSCNACTEVDPTRATIARTNLDGSDYTTAARRIRNAMALAVNPATGTLWAGGAGQDALPLGHPYEYLDGVTLHPATPDYGWTACEENQHAYTVGADCSATVAPRIELPAYSTLMGAAFYPAGESGRYAFPARYRGGVFISAHGSWHRIDGHLVPPHVVFVPMTGDAPQTPVDWSDPTRQWTDFLTGFQDASDNRIGRSSGVAVGPNGSLFVSDDQTGAIYRI
;
A
#
# COMPACT_ATOMS: atom_id res chain seq x y z
N MET A 1 75.09 46.64 -1.41
CA MET A 1 75.67 47.37 -0.23
C MET A 1 75.21 46.64 1.03
N LYS A 2 76.15 46.01 1.66
CA LYS A 2 76.40 45.91 3.10
C LYS A 2 75.35 45.22 3.96
N CYS A 3 75.60 43.96 4.39
CA CYS A 3 76.29 43.62 5.67
C CYS A 3 75.37 43.77 6.87
N ALA A 4 75.22 42.90 7.82
CA ALA A 4 76.07 41.87 8.46
C ALA A 4 75.19 41.05 9.43
N ILE A 5 75.34 39.73 9.59
CA ILE A 5 76.14 38.99 10.54
C ILE A 5 75.91 39.31 12.03
N SER A 6 75.44 38.26 12.78
CA SER A 6 76.02 37.65 13.97
C SER A 6 75.02 36.84 14.74
N LEU A 7 75.12 35.55 14.87
CA LEU A 7 75.90 34.65 15.69
C LEU A 7 75.51 34.56 17.18
N LEU A 8 75.13 33.29 17.53
CA LEU A 8 75.50 32.52 18.73
C LEU A 8 74.61 32.67 19.99
N ALA A 9 73.98 31.65 20.45
CA ALA A 9 74.56 30.72 21.45
C ALA A 9 73.63 29.59 21.82
N CYS A 10 74.25 28.40 22.01
CA CYS A 10 73.71 27.18 22.58
C CYS A 10 73.22 27.32 24.00
N ALA A 11 72.18 26.58 24.37
CA ALA A 11 72.11 25.90 25.67
C ALA A 11 71.23 24.65 25.55
N LEU A 12 71.79 23.52 25.73
CA LEU A 12 71.20 22.22 26.04
C LEU A 12 70.48 22.27 27.38
N LEU A 13 69.32 21.66 27.52
CA LEU A 13 68.97 20.84 28.68
C LEU A 13 67.78 19.89 28.36
N ALA A 14 67.92 18.74 28.93
CA ALA A 14 67.28 17.47 28.71
C ALA A 14 65.81 17.37 29.17
N GLY A 15 65.05 16.52 28.48
CA GLY A 15 64.30 15.45 29.07
C GLY A 15 62.90 15.77 29.59
N CYS A 16 61.89 15.23 28.87
CA CYS A 16 60.86 14.38 29.51
C CYS A 16 59.98 13.75 28.43
N SER A 17 60.02 12.45 28.35
CA SER A 17 59.15 11.57 27.57
C SER A 17 57.75 11.68 28.10
N GLY A 18 56.83 12.18 27.24
CA GLY A 18 55.40 12.13 27.43
C GLY A 18 54.81 11.45 26.21
N SER A 19 54.44 10.17 26.34
CA SER A 19 53.69 9.42 25.35
C SER A 19 52.28 9.98 25.25
N GLY A 20 52.06 10.94 24.35
CA GLY A 20 50.73 11.40 23.95
C GLY A 20 50.21 10.48 22.87
N SER A 21 49.26 9.60 23.20
CA SER A 21 48.45 8.90 22.22
C SER A 21 47.71 9.91 21.39
N ALA A 22 48.01 9.98 20.10
CA ALA A 22 47.26 10.70 19.12
C ALA A 22 45.86 10.01 18.99
N ALA A 23 44.82 10.69 19.41
CA ALA A 23 43.46 10.30 19.16
C ALA A 23 43.22 10.36 17.63
N SER A 24 42.87 9.23 17.05
CA SER A 24 42.40 9.15 15.65
C SER A 24 41.12 9.95 15.50
N PRO A 25 41.07 10.92 14.59
CA PRO A 25 39.80 11.58 14.24
C PRO A 25 39.12 10.76 13.15
N ASN A 26 38.37 9.73 13.49
CA ASN A 26 37.34 9.14 12.62
C ASN A 26 36.49 8.15 13.42
N ALA A 27 35.72 8.64 14.38
CA ALA A 27 34.48 8.03 14.75
C ALA A 27 33.42 8.70 13.84
N ALA A 28 33.00 8.00 12.79
CA ALA A 28 31.77 8.35 12.08
C ALA A 28 30.67 8.48 13.14
N PRO A 29 29.79 9.50 13.06
CA PRO A 29 28.66 9.58 13.97
C PRO A 29 27.88 8.29 13.84
N ALA A 30 27.63 7.60 14.95
CA ALA A 30 26.69 6.52 15.01
C ALA A 30 25.39 7.05 14.41
N SER A 31 24.94 6.44 13.31
CA SER A 31 23.68 6.76 12.67
C SER A 31 22.56 6.39 13.67
N GLY A 32 22.17 7.32 14.50
CA GLY A 32 21.00 7.20 15.36
C GLY A 32 19.79 7.06 14.47
N GLY A 33 19.12 5.91 14.53
CA GLY A 33 17.83 5.71 13.85
C GLY A 33 16.79 6.75 14.32
N SER A 34 15.80 7.01 13.51
CA SER A 34 14.64 7.82 13.92
C SER A 34 13.93 7.15 15.11
N PRO A 35 13.46 7.92 16.09
CA PRO A 35 12.75 7.33 17.22
C PRO A 35 11.46 6.66 16.74
N VAL A 36 11.24 5.43 17.17
CA VAL A 36 9.95 4.74 17.03
C VAL A 36 9.05 5.25 18.14
N LEU A 37 7.88 5.78 17.77
CA LEU A 37 6.93 6.36 18.69
C LEU A 37 5.83 5.34 19.08
N PRO A 38 5.28 5.42 20.31
CA PRO A 38 4.09 4.64 20.62
C PRO A 38 2.93 5.09 19.72
N ALA A 39 2.09 4.14 19.31
CA ALA A 39 0.83 4.45 18.64
C ALA A 39 -0.18 5.04 19.64
N ASP A 40 -1.25 5.65 19.14
CA ASP A 40 -2.36 6.11 19.96
C ASP A 40 -2.93 4.93 20.78
N ALA A 41 -3.14 5.13 22.07
CA ALA A 41 -3.59 4.07 23.00
C ALA A 41 -5.01 3.55 22.71
N ARG A 42 -5.78 4.21 21.85
CA ARG A 42 -7.09 3.75 21.38
C ARG A 42 -6.97 2.66 20.32
N LEU A 43 -5.87 2.64 19.58
CA LEU A 43 -5.59 1.59 18.59
C LEU A 43 -5.26 0.28 19.30
N THR A 44 -5.87 -0.80 18.86
CA THR A 44 -5.72 -2.12 19.47
C THR A 44 -5.34 -3.18 18.44
N VAL A 45 -4.48 -4.09 18.88
CA VAL A 45 -4.07 -5.30 18.16
C VAL A 45 -4.26 -6.52 19.06
N PRO A 46 -4.33 -7.75 18.52
CA PRO A 46 -4.47 -8.96 19.35
C PRO A 46 -3.35 -9.10 20.38
N ASN A 47 -3.65 -9.78 21.49
CA ASN A 47 -2.66 -10.07 22.54
C ASN A 47 -1.41 -10.75 21.97
N GLY A 48 -0.24 -10.27 22.38
CA GLY A 48 1.06 -10.76 21.94
C GLY A 48 1.66 -9.96 20.78
N PHE A 49 0.96 -8.95 20.27
CA PHE A 49 1.50 -7.98 19.33
C PHE A 49 1.76 -6.63 20.00
N ALA A 50 2.70 -5.88 19.43
CA ALA A 50 2.99 -4.51 19.82
C ALA A 50 2.79 -3.60 18.60
N LEU A 51 2.17 -2.43 18.82
CA LEU A 51 1.89 -1.44 17.81
C LEU A 51 2.76 -0.20 18.02
N SER A 52 3.40 0.28 16.97
CA SER A 52 4.26 1.46 17.01
C SER A 52 4.11 2.30 15.75
N VAL A 53 4.45 3.60 15.82
CA VAL A 53 4.58 4.48 14.65
C VAL A 53 6.04 4.61 14.29
N VAL A 54 6.41 4.21 13.08
CA VAL A 54 7.81 4.24 12.60
C VAL A 54 8.11 5.47 11.76
N ALA A 55 7.09 6.09 11.17
CA ALA A 55 7.25 7.26 10.32
C ALA A 55 5.94 8.06 10.23
N HIS A 56 6.04 9.30 9.75
CA HIS A 56 4.90 10.08 9.27
C HIS A 56 5.16 10.52 7.84
N VAL A 57 4.21 10.21 6.93
CA VAL A 57 4.21 10.61 5.52
C VAL A 57 2.82 11.13 5.18
N GLY A 58 2.69 12.42 4.86
CA GLY A 58 1.38 13.04 4.62
C GLY A 58 0.61 12.35 3.49
N GLY A 59 -0.65 11.96 3.77
CA GLY A 59 -1.53 11.26 2.84
C GLY A 59 -0.99 9.89 2.43
N ALA A 60 -0.39 9.14 3.36
CA ALA A 60 0.25 7.85 3.10
C ALA A 60 -0.75 6.81 2.59
N HIS A 61 -0.43 6.16 1.47
CA HIS A 61 -1.27 5.12 0.86
C HIS A 61 -0.49 3.81 0.64
N GLY A 62 -0.25 3.45 -0.63
CA GLY A 62 0.41 2.20 -0.98
C GLY A 62 1.78 2.04 -0.33
N LEU A 63 2.09 0.84 0.09
CA LEU A 63 3.34 0.46 0.74
C LEU A 63 4.04 -0.63 -0.05
N ALA A 64 5.34 -0.50 -0.28
CA ALA A 64 6.15 -1.55 -0.89
C ALA A 64 7.57 -1.58 -0.30
N PHE A 65 8.00 -2.74 0.16
CA PHE A 65 9.39 -2.92 0.59
C PHE A 65 10.32 -3.10 -0.60
N LEU A 66 11.48 -2.49 -0.51
CA LEU A 66 12.60 -2.65 -1.42
C LEU A 66 13.50 -3.80 -0.94
N PRO A 67 14.30 -4.41 -1.83
CA PRO A 67 15.13 -5.56 -1.47
C PRO A 67 16.14 -5.31 -0.34
N ASP A 68 16.52 -4.05 -0.11
CA ASP A 68 17.44 -3.66 0.96
C ASP A 68 16.74 -3.31 2.29
N GLY A 69 15.43 -3.49 2.40
CA GLY A 69 14.65 -3.25 3.62
C GLY A 69 14.11 -1.82 3.77
N ASP A 70 14.28 -0.97 2.77
CA ASP A 70 13.65 0.33 2.73
C ASP A 70 12.17 0.22 2.35
N LEU A 71 11.33 1.11 2.85
CA LEU A 71 9.91 1.14 2.57
C LEU A 71 9.55 2.33 1.67
N LEU A 72 8.97 2.05 0.52
CA LEU A 72 8.31 3.07 -0.31
C LEU A 72 6.89 3.32 0.20
N VAL A 73 6.51 4.59 0.19
CA VAL A 73 5.18 5.06 0.60
C VAL A 73 4.61 5.95 -0.50
N GLY A 74 3.56 5.46 -1.16
CA GLY A 74 2.75 6.26 -2.08
C GLY A 74 1.90 7.29 -1.32
N SER A 75 1.44 8.33 -1.98
CA SER A 75 0.68 9.39 -1.31
C SER A 75 -0.50 9.93 -2.11
N GLY A 76 -1.41 10.63 -1.42
CA GLY A 76 -2.49 11.41 -2.03
C GLY A 76 -2.01 12.64 -2.81
N GLY A 77 -0.73 12.98 -2.72
CA GLY A 77 -0.06 14.04 -3.48
C GLY A 77 0.67 13.51 -4.72
N SER A 78 1.60 14.32 -5.23
CA SER A 78 2.43 13.98 -6.38
C SER A 78 3.77 13.34 -6.01
N THR A 79 3.98 12.96 -4.75
CA THR A 79 5.26 12.45 -4.27
C THR A 79 5.15 11.02 -3.75
N VAL A 80 6.20 10.23 -3.97
CA VAL A 80 6.47 8.98 -3.28
C VAL A 80 7.60 9.21 -2.30
N SER A 81 7.43 8.75 -1.07
CA SER A 81 8.44 8.84 -0.02
C SER A 81 9.16 7.51 0.18
N ILE A 82 10.37 7.58 0.76
CA ILE A 82 11.13 6.41 1.21
C ILE A 82 11.42 6.52 2.70
N VAL A 83 11.18 5.44 3.43
CA VAL A 83 11.53 5.27 4.85
C VAL A 83 12.65 4.23 4.92
N PRO A 84 13.90 4.66 5.17
CA PRO A 84 15.02 3.72 5.20
C PRO A 84 14.89 2.71 6.33
N GLN A 85 15.16 1.42 6.04
CA GLN A 85 15.23 0.33 7.00
C GLN A 85 14.04 0.25 7.96
N ALA A 86 12.81 0.42 7.42
CA ALA A 86 11.59 0.59 8.21
C ALA A 86 11.30 -0.58 9.16
N ASP A 87 11.70 -1.80 8.79
CA ASP A 87 11.52 -3.02 9.61
C ASP A 87 12.76 -3.38 10.45
N ALA A 88 13.70 -2.45 10.59
CA ALA A 88 14.93 -2.64 11.39
C ALA A 88 15.23 -1.38 12.22
N VAL A 89 16.33 -0.69 11.94
CA VAL A 89 16.69 0.60 12.53
C VAL A 89 16.17 1.70 11.61
N VAL A 90 15.00 2.23 11.95
CA VAL A 90 14.25 3.14 11.09
C VAL A 90 15.03 4.44 10.80
N GLY A 91 15.23 4.75 9.53
CA GLY A 91 15.80 6.03 9.08
C GLY A 91 14.75 7.12 8.91
N THR A 92 15.21 8.36 8.71
CA THR A 92 14.32 9.50 8.53
C THR A 92 13.61 9.44 7.16
N PRO A 93 12.26 9.53 7.12
CA PRO A 93 11.49 9.62 5.87
C PRO A 93 11.94 10.79 5.00
N ARG A 94 11.93 10.61 3.69
CA ARG A 94 12.20 11.67 2.71
C ARG A 94 11.48 11.43 1.40
N THR A 95 11.32 12.47 0.60
CA THR A 95 10.82 12.34 -0.76
C THR A 95 11.79 11.53 -1.60
N PHE A 96 11.29 10.47 -2.23
CA PHE A 96 12.04 9.62 -3.16
C PHE A 96 11.87 10.08 -4.61
N ALA A 97 10.61 10.34 -5.02
CA ALA A 97 10.29 10.80 -6.37
C ALA A 97 9.13 11.80 -6.35
N THR A 98 9.06 12.66 -7.36
CA THR A 98 7.95 13.60 -7.60
C THR A 98 7.45 13.42 -9.03
N PHE A 99 6.13 13.37 -9.22
CA PHE A 99 5.46 13.12 -10.49
C PHE A 99 4.72 14.37 -10.98
N PRO A 100 4.47 14.49 -12.30
CA PRO A 100 3.75 15.64 -12.86
C PRO A 100 2.25 15.63 -12.58
N ASP A 101 1.68 14.48 -12.21
CA ASP A 101 0.27 14.28 -11.88
C ASP A 101 0.09 13.62 -10.49
N SER A 102 -1.10 13.80 -9.92
CA SER A 102 -1.47 13.30 -8.60
C SER A 102 -2.90 12.74 -8.61
N PRO A 103 -3.19 11.79 -7.72
CA PRO A 103 -2.34 11.21 -6.69
C PRO A 103 -1.33 10.20 -7.21
N SER A 104 -0.24 9.91 -6.44
CA SER A 104 0.75 8.86 -6.68
C SER A 104 0.60 7.75 -5.63
N TYR A 105 -0.53 7.03 -5.69
CA TYR A 105 -0.96 6.10 -4.64
C TYR A 105 -0.24 4.76 -4.63
N GLY A 106 -0.21 4.10 -5.78
CA GLY A 106 0.30 2.74 -5.87
C GLY A 106 1.80 2.71 -6.04
N VAL A 107 2.46 1.87 -5.27
CA VAL A 107 3.90 1.58 -5.37
C VAL A 107 4.13 0.08 -5.37
N ALA A 108 5.04 -0.39 -6.21
CA ALA A 108 5.48 -1.78 -6.26
C ALA A 108 6.96 -1.84 -6.65
N ALA A 109 7.65 -2.91 -6.26
CA ALA A 109 9.05 -3.10 -6.63
C ALA A 109 9.30 -4.55 -7.07
N VAL A 110 10.12 -4.73 -8.09
CA VAL A 110 10.61 -6.04 -8.51
C VAL A 110 12.01 -5.91 -9.13
N GLY A 111 12.95 -6.71 -8.65
CA GLY A 111 14.34 -6.65 -9.10
C GLY A 111 14.94 -5.25 -8.89
N ALA A 112 15.46 -4.66 -9.97
CA ALA A 112 16.06 -3.32 -9.97
C ALA A 112 15.07 -2.24 -10.49
N SER A 113 13.77 -2.46 -10.37
CA SER A 113 12.74 -1.52 -10.84
C SER A 113 11.69 -1.25 -9.78
N ILE A 114 11.33 0.02 -9.65
CA ILE A 114 10.17 0.49 -8.89
C ILE A 114 9.11 0.92 -9.90
N TYR A 115 7.86 0.58 -9.61
CA TYR A 115 6.69 1.00 -10.38
C TYR A 115 5.79 1.87 -9.53
N VAL A 116 5.37 2.99 -10.10
CA VAL A 116 4.47 3.93 -9.43
C VAL A 116 3.28 4.20 -10.34
N SER A 117 2.06 4.00 -9.82
CA SER A 117 0.84 4.41 -10.48
C SER A 117 0.42 5.79 -10.02
N THR A 118 0.27 6.72 -10.98
CA THR A 118 -0.28 8.06 -10.74
C THR A 118 -1.71 8.15 -11.27
N GLN A 119 -2.32 9.33 -11.24
CA GLN A 119 -3.68 9.51 -11.76
C GLN A 119 -3.84 8.97 -13.19
N SER A 120 -2.86 9.23 -14.08
CA SER A 120 -3.00 8.95 -15.52
C SER A 120 -1.90 8.09 -16.10
N GLY A 121 -0.96 7.61 -15.31
CA GLY A 121 0.18 6.88 -15.85
C GLY A 121 0.84 5.89 -14.90
N LEU A 122 1.44 4.89 -15.51
CA LEU A 122 2.37 3.99 -14.85
C LEU A 122 3.79 4.45 -15.14
N TRP A 123 4.58 4.60 -14.09
CA TRP A 123 5.96 5.06 -14.15
C TRP A 123 6.91 3.96 -13.70
N GLN A 124 8.03 3.81 -14.39
CA GLN A 124 9.14 2.96 -14.00
C GLN A 124 10.32 3.82 -13.54
N ILE A 125 10.95 3.43 -12.44
CA ILE A 125 12.12 4.05 -11.85
C ILE A 125 13.19 2.99 -11.68
N PRO A 126 14.40 3.13 -12.25
CA PRO A 126 15.52 2.25 -11.96
C PRO A 126 15.93 2.44 -10.49
N TYR A 127 16.26 1.32 -9.83
CA TYR A 127 16.61 1.31 -8.41
C TYR A 127 17.86 0.48 -8.14
N HIS A 128 18.77 1.02 -7.33
CA HIS A 128 19.89 0.30 -6.77
C HIS A 128 19.80 0.37 -5.24
N ALA A 129 20.20 -0.71 -4.58
CA ALA A 129 20.18 -0.76 -3.12
C ALA A 129 20.93 0.43 -2.52
N GLY A 130 20.25 1.16 -1.63
CA GLY A 130 20.77 2.39 -1.03
C GLY A 130 20.37 3.69 -1.73
N ASP A 131 19.71 3.66 -2.87
CA ASP A 131 19.16 4.87 -3.50
C ASP A 131 18.12 5.52 -2.57
N ARG A 132 18.27 6.81 -2.32
CA ARG A 132 17.37 7.59 -1.45
C ARG A 132 16.58 8.65 -2.22
N THR A 133 16.82 8.74 -3.50
CA THR A 133 16.17 9.67 -4.45
C THR A 133 16.20 9.04 -5.83
N ALA A 134 15.09 9.12 -6.55
CA ALA A 134 15.01 8.66 -7.92
C ALA A 134 15.94 9.48 -8.84
N THR A 135 16.77 8.80 -9.62
CA THR A 135 17.69 9.44 -10.57
C THR A 135 17.06 9.64 -11.95
N ALA A 136 16.07 8.82 -12.28
CA ALA A 136 15.30 8.89 -13.52
C ALA A 136 13.89 8.31 -13.29
N GLN A 137 12.93 8.71 -14.11
CA GLN A 137 11.59 8.12 -14.13
C GLN A 137 11.04 8.17 -15.55
N THR A 138 10.45 7.07 -15.99
CA THR A 138 9.90 6.94 -17.35
C THR A 138 8.43 6.52 -17.26
N LYS A 139 7.53 7.26 -17.92
CA LYS A 139 6.13 6.83 -18.07
C LYS A 139 6.11 5.68 -19.10
N ILE A 140 5.72 4.49 -18.66
CA ILE A 140 5.72 3.27 -19.49
C ILE A 140 4.32 2.86 -19.95
N ALA A 141 3.27 3.36 -19.29
CA ALA A 141 1.89 3.19 -19.77
C ALA A 141 1.05 4.41 -19.41
N GLN A 142 -0.04 4.61 -20.13
CA GLN A 142 -0.98 5.69 -19.92
C GLN A 142 -2.41 5.16 -19.95
N TYR A 143 -3.27 5.68 -19.07
CA TYR A 143 -4.69 5.35 -18.91
C TYR A 143 -5.47 6.62 -18.57
N ARG A 144 -6.81 6.54 -18.51
CA ARG A 144 -7.70 7.69 -18.25
C ARG A 144 -7.48 8.84 -19.23
N GLN A 145 -7.37 8.52 -20.52
CA GLN A 145 -7.18 9.51 -21.59
C GLN A 145 -8.50 9.95 -22.23
N GLY A 146 -9.55 9.14 -22.05
CA GLY A 146 -10.87 9.43 -22.55
C GLY A 146 -11.63 10.47 -21.72
N PRO A 147 -12.73 10.99 -22.22
CA PRO A 147 -13.56 11.90 -21.46
C PRO A 147 -14.15 11.21 -20.23
N VAL A 148 -14.40 12.00 -19.19
CA VAL A 148 -15.16 11.57 -18.01
C VAL A 148 -16.64 11.41 -18.43
N ALA A 149 -17.28 10.34 -17.97
CA ALA A 149 -18.72 10.13 -18.22
C ALA A 149 -19.53 11.31 -17.64
N PRO A 150 -20.61 11.74 -18.32
CA PRO A 150 -21.48 12.81 -17.81
C PRO A 150 -22.16 12.38 -16.51
N HIS A 151 -21.80 13.01 -15.40
CA HIS A 151 -22.42 12.82 -14.07
C HIS A 151 -22.15 14.03 -13.17
N SER A 152 -22.88 14.15 -12.05
CA SER A 152 -22.83 15.32 -11.17
C SER A 152 -21.61 15.39 -10.27
N ASP A 153 -20.94 14.23 -10.04
CA ASP A 153 -19.96 14.09 -8.94
C ASP A 153 -18.53 14.49 -9.33
N GLY A 154 -18.28 14.76 -10.62
CA GLY A 154 -16.94 14.94 -11.15
C GLY A 154 -16.16 13.61 -11.20
N ASP A 155 -14.86 13.65 -11.47
CA ASP A 155 -14.00 12.46 -11.48
C ASP A 155 -13.63 12.05 -10.05
N ILE A 156 -14.37 11.09 -9.48
CA ILE A 156 -14.27 10.75 -8.05
C ILE A 156 -13.17 9.73 -7.70
N HIS A 157 -12.79 8.82 -8.63
CA HIS A 157 -11.76 7.81 -8.36
C HIS A 157 -10.51 8.07 -9.19
N ARG A 158 -9.76 9.10 -8.82
CA ARG A 158 -8.54 9.50 -9.52
C ARG A 158 -7.31 8.68 -9.14
N SER A 159 -7.35 7.96 -8.04
CA SER A 159 -6.29 7.07 -7.59
C SER A 159 -6.14 5.84 -8.50
N ALA A 160 -4.96 5.26 -8.51
CA ALA A 160 -4.68 3.97 -9.14
C ALA A 160 -3.78 3.15 -8.21
N SER A 161 -4.05 1.86 -8.12
CA SER A 161 -3.22 0.89 -7.42
C SER A 161 -2.30 0.15 -8.38
N VAL A 162 -1.21 -0.45 -7.88
CA VAL A 162 -0.30 -1.26 -8.69
C VAL A 162 0.20 -2.47 -7.93
N ALA A 163 0.28 -3.60 -8.61
CA ALA A 163 0.93 -4.82 -8.11
C ALA A 163 1.73 -5.48 -9.24
N VAL A 164 2.77 -6.24 -8.87
CA VAL A 164 3.59 -6.99 -9.83
C VAL A 164 3.50 -8.47 -9.50
N SER A 165 3.18 -9.30 -10.50
CA SER A 165 3.21 -10.75 -10.38
C SER A 165 3.92 -11.37 -11.58
N GLY A 166 4.99 -12.10 -11.34
CA GLY A 166 5.82 -12.69 -12.40
C GLY A 166 6.37 -11.62 -13.35
N ALA A 167 6.07 -11.76 -14.63
CA ALA A 167 6.49 -10.83 -15.68
C ALA A 167 5.47 -9.70 -15.97
N HIS A 168 4.44 -9.56 -15.14
CA HIS A 168 3.34 -8.63 -15.41
C HIS A 168 3.12 -7.62 -14.29
N ILE A 169 2.73 -6.42 -14.69
CA ILE A 169 2.25 -5.35 -13.82
C ILE A 169 0.73 -5.28 -13.97
N TYR A 170 0.03 -5.16 -12.85
CA TYR A 170 -1.40 -4.97 -12.79
C TYR A 170 -1.72 -3.61 -12.19
N ILE A 171 -2.70 -2.90 -12.78
CA ILE A 171 -3.04 -1.53 -12.42
C ILE A 171 -4.55 -1.49 -12.18
N GLY A 172 -4.98 -1.19 -10.96
CA GLY A 172 -6.37 -0.91 -10.64
C GLY A 172 -6.72 0.52 -11.03
N ILE A 173 -7.72 0.68 -11.90
CA ILE A 173 -8.12 1.98 -12.44
C ILE A 173 -9.59 2.21 -12.10
N GLY A 174 -9.85 3.14 -11.19
CA GLY A 174 -11.19 3.42 -10.70
C GLY A 174 -12.11 4.08 -11.74
N SER A 175 -13.41 3.93 -11.52
CA SER A 175 -14.48 4.58 -12.30
C SER A 175 -14.42 6.10 -12.20
N SER A 176 -15.03 6.79 -13.13
CA SER A 176 -15.17 8.25 -13.07
C SER A 176 -16.31 8.71 -12.13
N CYS A 177 -17.23 7.82 -11.81
CA CYS A 177 -18.48 8.13 -11.11
C CYS A 177 -18.83 7.05 -10.07
N ASN A 178 -19.85 7.30 -9.27
CA ASN A 178 -20.46 6.31 -8.39
C ASN A 178 -21.06 5.14 -9.18
N ALA A 179 -21.97 5.46 -10.11
CA ALA A 179 -22.62 4.49 -10.99
C ALA A 179 -22.96 5.15 -12.33
N CYS A 180 -22.23 4.80 -13.39
CA CYS A 180 -22.46 5.31 -14.75
C CYS A 180 -21.93 4.32 -15.80
N THR A 181 -22.24 4.55 -17.05
CA THR A 181 -21.55 3.88 -18.16
C THR A 181 -20.27 4.66 -18.47
N GLU A 182 -19.12 4.04 -18.26
CA GLU A 182 -17.84 4.66 -18.57
C GLU A 182 -17.69 4.90 -20.07
N VAL A 183 -17.18 6.07 -20.42
CA VAL A 183 -16.83 6.44 -21.80
C VAL A 183 -15.39 6.05 -22.12
N ASP A 184 -14.51 6.17 -21.14
CA ASP A 184 -13.11 5.74 -21.24
C ASP A 184 -13.01 4.24 -20.88
N PRO A 185 -12.65 3.36 -21.84
CA PRO A 185 -12.62 1.91 -21.61
C PRO A 185 -11.56 1.45 -20.63
N THR A 186 -10.65 2.31 -20.21
CA THR A 186 -9.63 1.98 -19.20
C THR A 186 -10.17 2.07 -17.78
N ARG A 187 -11.31 2.74 -17.57
CA ARG A 187 -11.90 2.95 -16.25
C ARG A 187 -12.71 1.75 -15.75
N ALA A 188 -12.84 1.65 -14.42
CA ALA A 188 -13.48 0.53 -13.73
C ALA A 188 -12.91 -0.82 -14.16
N THR A 189 -11.57 -0.87 -14.31
CA THR A 189 -10.83 -2.06 -14.79
C THR A 189 -9.60 -2.33 -13.94
N ILE A 190 -9.08 -3.53 -14.11
CA ILE A 190 -7.68 -3.84 -13.80
C ILE A 190 -6.98 -4.04 -15.15
N ALA A 191 -6.01 -3.18 -15.44
CA ALA A 191 -5.14 -3.35 -16.61
C ALA A 191 -3.97 -4.27 -16.27
N ARG A 192 -3.42 -4.93 -17.32
CA ARG A 192 -2.19 -5.71 -17.26
C ARG A 192 -1.22 -5.23 -18.33
N THR A 193 0.07 -5.18 -17.99
CA THR A 193 1.15 -4.91 -18.97
C THR A 193 2.38 -5.75 -18.63
N ASN A 194 3.32 -5.88 -19.56
CA ASN A 194 4.66 -6.38 -19.27
C ASN A 194 5.43 -5.37 -18.40
N LEU A 195 6.59 -5.79 -17.85
CA LEU A 195 7.42 -4.94 -16.99
C LEU A 195 7.96 -3.68 -17.67
N ASP A 196 7.98 -3.65 -19.00
CA ASP A 196 8.39 -2.50 -19.82
C ASP A 196 7.20 -1.62 -20.28
N GLY A 197 5.98 -1.94 -19.86
CA GLY A 197 4.75 -1.24 -20.25
C GLY A 197 4.13 -1.72 -21.57
N SER A 198 4.77 -2.65 -22.29
CA SER A 198 4.21 -3.26 -23.50
C SER A 198 3.05 -4.22 -23.20
N ASP A 199 2.32 -4.65 -24.23
CA ASP A 199 1.18 -5.58 -24.14
C ASP A 199 0.10 -5.13 -23.14
N TYR A 200 -0.30 -3.86 -23.22
CA TYR A 200 -1.35 -3.31 -22.37
C TYR A 200 -2.71 -3.92 -22.71
N THR A 201 -3.29 -4.66 -21.76
CA THR A 201 -4.57 -5.38 -21.91
C THR A 201 -5.42 -5.21 -20.66
N THR A 202 -6.72 -5.56 -20.76
CA THR A 202 -7.63 -5.60 -19.60
C THR A 202 -7.57 -6.97 -18.94
N ALA A 203 -7.17 -7.01 -17.65
CA ALA A 203 -7.13 -8.22 -16.84
C ALA A 203 -8.44 -8.48 -16.09
N ALA A 204 -9.19 -7.43 -15.72
CA ALA A 204 -10.53 -7.53 -15.14
C ALA A 204 -11.36 -6.30 -15.53
N ARG A 205 -12.68 -6.45 -15.61
CA ARG A 205 -13.58 -5.38 -16.03
C ARG A 205 -14.76 -5.23 -15.08
N ARG A 206 -15.39 -4.06 -15.12
CA ARG A 206 -16.54 -3.67 -14.30
C ARG A 206 -16.30 -3.91 -12.80
N ILE A 207 -15.07 -3.59 -12.34
CA ILE A 207 -14.70 -3.47 -10.93
C ILE A 207 -14.58 -1.98 -10.60
N ARG A 208 -15.51 -1.45 -9.78
CA ARG A 208 -15.72 0.00 -9.62
C ARG A 208 -14.43 0.77 -9.25
N ASN A 209 -13.70 0.31 -8.24
CA ASN A 209 -12.47 0.97 -7.79
C ASN A 209 -11.54 -0.02 -7.10
N ALA A 210 -10.73 -0.74 -7.86
CA ALA A 210 -9.81 -1.77 -7.38
C ALA A 210 -8.57 -1.15 -6.72
N MET A 211 -8.65 -0.76 -5.45
CA MET A 211 -7.55 -0.18 -4.70
C MET A 211 -6.71 -1.23 -3.96
N ALA A 212 -7.33 -2.25 -3.41
CA ALA A 212 -6.65 -3.35 -2.71
C ALA A 212 -6.14 -4.38 -3.73
N LEU A 213 -4.94 -4.21 -4.24
CA LEU A 213 -4.23 -5.21 -5.04
C LEU A 213 -3.19 -5.93 -4.18
N ALA A 214 -3.22 -7.26 -4.20
CA ALA A 214 -2.24 -8.10 -3.51
C ALA A 214 -1.86 -9.31 -4.37
N VAL A 215 -0.62 -9.76 -4.26
CA VAL A 215 -0.16 -11.00 -4.89
C VAL A 215 0.08 -12.03 -3.80
N ASN A 216 -0.54 -13.20 -3.95
CA ASN A 216 -0.25 -14.32 -3.08
C ASN A 216 1.17 -14.85 -3.38
N PRO A 217 2.14 -14.73 -2.46
CA PRO A 217 3.52 -15.11 -2.74
C PRO A 217 3.72 -16.61 -2.94
N ALA A 218 2.77 -17.44 -2.49
CA ALA A 218 2.86 -18.89 -2.64
C ALA A 218 2.41 -19.38 -4.03
N THR A 219 1.52 -18.64 -4.69
CA THR A 219 0.89 -19.08 -5.95
C THR A 219 1.14 -18.12 -7.13
N GLY A 220 1.52 -16.87 -6.84
CA GLY A 220 1.61 -15.80 -7.83
C GLY A 220 0.24 -15.24 -8.24
N THR A 221 -0.86 -15.65 -7.61
CA THR A 221 -2.21 -15.16 -7.93
C THR A 221 -2.35 -13.69 -7.57
N LEU A 222 -2.84 -12.90 -8.52
CA LEU A 222 -3.31 -11.55 -8.24
C LEU A 222 -4.69 -11.61 -7.56
N TRP A 223 -4.81 -10.97 -6.42
CA TRP A 223 -6.06 -10.70 -5.73
C TRP A 223 -6.38 -9.22 -5.79
N ALA A 224 -7.65 -8.90 -5.97
CA ALA A 224 -8.12 -7.52 -6.07
C ALA A 224 -9.48 -7.32 -5.42
N GLY A 225 -9.65 -6.13 -4.85
CA GLY A 225 -10.91 -5.65 -4.29
C GLY A 225 -10.90 -4.14 -4.16
N GLY A 226 -12.00 -3.59 -3.69
CA GLY A 226 -12.15 -2.14 -3.56
C GLY A 226 -13.50 -1.73 -3.00
N ALA A 227 -13.94 -0.54 -3.38
CA ALA A 227 -15.21 0.01 -2.95
C ALA A 227 -16.34 -0.29 -3.95
N GLY A 228 -17.44 -0.83 -3.46
CA GLY A 228 -18.71 -0.95 -4.17
C GLY A 228 -19.39 0.39 -4.39
N GLN A 229 -20.53 0.43 -5.13
CA GLN A 229 -21.24 1.68 -5.38
C GLN A 229 -22.02 2.14 -4.14
N ASP A 230 -22.14 3.47 -3.99
CA ASP A 230 -22.97 4.08 -2.95
C ASP A 230 -24.44 4.18 -3.39
N ALA A 231 -25.31 4.45 -2.41
CA ALA A 231 -26.74 4.71 -2.63
C ALA A 231 -27.56 3.50 -3.10
N LEU A 232 -27.09 2.29 -2.84
CA LEU A 232 -27.86 1.06 -2.92
C LEU A 232 -28.67 0.81 -1.63
N PRO A 233 -29.51 -0.23 -1.56
CA PRO A 233 -30.19 -0.59 -0.32
C PRO A 233 -29.22 -0.70 0.86
N LEU A 234 -29.67 -0.30 2.04
CA LEU A 234 -28.83 -0.27 3.26
C LEU A 234 -28.14 -1.63 3.49
N GLY A 235 -26.81 -1.58 3.74
CA GLY A 235 -25.98 -2.76 3.93
C GLY A 235 -25.47 -3.40 2.63
N HIS A 236 -25.68 -2.78 1.46
CA HIS A 236 -25.26 -3.29 0.17
C HIS A 236 -24.57 -2.21 -0.69
N PRO A 237 -23.77 -2.62 -1.69
CA PRO A 237 -23.30 -3.98 -1.95
C PRO A 237 -22.27 -4.41 -0.88
N TYR A 238 -22.14 -5.69 -0.61
CA TYR A 238 -20.99 -6.21 0.12
C TYR A 238 -19.74 -5.95 -0.69
N GLU A 239 -18.67 -5.60 0.01
CA GLU A 239 -17.38 -5.43 -0.63
C GLU A 239 -16.61 -6.75 -0.65
N TYR A 240 -15.62 -6.87 -1.52
CA TYR A 240 -15.00 -8.17 -1.76
C TYR A 240 -13.52 -8.06 -2.08
N LEU A 241 -12.81 -9.17 -1.86
CA LEU A 241 -11.49 -9.44 -2.43
C LEU A 241 -11.56 -10.77 -3.20
N ASP A 242 -11.09 -10.79 -4.46
CA ASP A 242 -11.15 -11.99 -5.30
C ASP A 242 -9.84 -12.25 -6.04
N GLY A 243 -9.59 -13.54 -6.33
CA GLY A 243 -8.43 -14.02 -7.09
C GLY A 243 -8.60 -13.82 -8.60
N VAL A 244 -8.26 -12.64 -9.09
CA VAL A 244 -8.46 -12.21 -10.48
C VAL A 244 -7.85 -13.17 -11.49
N THR A 245 -6.62 -13.62 -11.26
CA THR A 245 -5.91 -14.52 -12.18
C THR A 245 -6.27 -16.01 -12.02
N LEU A 246 -7.21 -16.35 -11.15
CA LEU A 246 -7.79 -17.70 -11.05
C LEU A 246 -8.89 -17.94 -12.10
N HIS A 247 -9.41 -16.88 -12.71
CA HIS A 247 -10.44 -17.00 -13.75
C HIS A 247 -9.81 -17.33 -15.10
N PRO A 248 -10.37 -18.30 -15.86
CA PRO A 248 -9.81 -18.74 -17.14
C PRO A 248 -9.98 -17.71 -18.27
N ALA A 249 -10.87 -16.74 -18.09
CA ALA A 249 -11.12 -15.62 -18.98
C ALA A 249 -11.10 -14.31 -18.17
N THR A 250 -11.06 -13.16 -18.85
CA THR A 250 -11.12 -11.85 -18.21
C THR A 250 -12.39 -11.75 -17.35
N PRO A 251 -12.26 -11.73 -16.01
CA PRO A 251 -13.42 -11.70 -15.11
C PRO A 251 -14.18 -10.39 -15.23
N ASP A 252 -15.50 -10.50 -15.09
CA ASP A 252 -16.43 -9.41 -15.12
C ASP A 252 -17.14 -9.30 -13.75
N TYR A 253 -16.87 -8.23 -13.01
CA TYR A 253 -17.39 -8.04 -11.66
C TYR A 253 -18.76 -7.34 -11.61
N GLY A 254 -19.30 -6.94 -12.77
CA GLY A 254 -20.70 -6.58 -12.92
C GLY A 254 -21.07 -5.13 -12.68
N TRP A 255 -20.21 -4.31 -12.04
CA TRP A 255 -20.52 -2.90 -11.82
C TRP A 255 -20.96 -2.22 -13.14
N THR A 256 -22.03 -1.52 -13.20
CA THR A 256 -22.94 -0.97 -12.18
C THR A 256 -24.20 -1.82 -11.94
N ALA A 257 -24.51 -2.72 -12.84
CA ALA A 257 -25.80 -3.42 -12.88
C ALA A 257 -25.86 -4.63 -11.96
N CYS A 258 -24.71 -5.30 -11.77
CA CYS A 258 -24.56 -6.50 -10.96
C CYS A 258 -23.34 -6.31 -10.06
N GLU A 259 -23.47 -6.60 -8.78
CA GLU A 259 -22.36 -6.58 -7.84
C GLU A 259 -22.45 -7.77 -6.89
N GLU A 260 -21.51 -7.91 -5.96
CA GLU A 260 -21.44 -9.00 -4.99
C GLU A 260 -21.51 -10.39 -5.66
N ASN A 261 -22.43 -11.21 -5.21
CA ASN A 261 -22.64 -12.59 -5.62
C ASN A 261 -23.57 -12.71 -6.84
N GLN A 262 -23.34 -11.95 -7.89
CA GLN A 262 -24.22 -11.93 -9.08
C GLN A 262 -25.60 -11.30 -8.81
N HIS A 263 -25.67 -10.41 -7.80
CA HIS A 263 -26.91 -9.72 -7.47
C HIS A 263 -27.21 -8.60 -8.48
N ALA A 264 -28.46 -8.57 -8.99
CA ALA A 264 -28.90 -7.55 -9.93
C ALA A 264 -29.43 -6.32 -9.20
N TYR A 265 -28.70 -5.21 -9.25
CA TYR A 265 -29.14 -3.90 -8.75
C TYR A 265 -29.87 -3.07 -9.82
N THR A 266 -29.69 -3.41 -11.08
CA THR A 266 -30.47 -2.85 -12.19
C THR A 266 -31.57 -3.82 -12.59
N VAL A 267 -32.84 -3.33 -12.63
CA VAL A 267 -34.00 -4.14 -13.01
C VAL A 267 -33.78 -4.76 -14.40
N GLY A 268 -33.91 -6.07 -14.47
CA GLY A 268 -33.76 -6.84 -15.71
C GLY A 268 -32.32 -7.12 -16.14
N ALA A 269 -31.32 -6.79 -15.33
CA ALA A 269 -29.95 -7.16 -15.62
C ALA A 269 -29.75 -8.68 -15.48
N ASP A 270 -29.06 -9.29 -16.45
CA ASP A 270 -28.56 -10.67 -16.35
C ASP A 270 -27.16 -10.68 -15.74
N CYS A 271 -27.07 -11.15 -14.51
CA CYS A 271 -25.82 -11.23 -13.74
C CYS A 271 -25.19 -12.62 -13.76
N SER A 272 -25.75 -13.59 -14.47
CA SER A 272 -25.31 -15.00 -14.45
C SER A 272 -23.87 -15.22 -14.93
N ALA A 273 -23.35 -14.32 -15.76
CA ALA A 273 -21.97 -14.37 -16.27
C ALA A 273 -20.98 -13.53 -15.46
N THR A 274 -21.44 -12.86 -14.41
CA THR A 274 -20.52 -12.08 -13.56
C THR A 274 -19.84 -12.96 -12.51
N VAL A 275 -18.75 -12.49 -11.96
CA VAL A 275 -17.99 -13.19 -10.91
C VAL A 275 -18.77 -13.17 -9.60
N ALA A 276 -18.80 -14.30 -8.89
CA ALA A 276 -19.09 -14.36 -7.47
C ALA A 276 -17.76 -14.41 -6.73
N PRO A 277 -17.34 -13.34 -6.03
CA PRO A 277 -16.04 -13.28 -5.38
C PRO A 277 -15.87 -14.27 -4.23
N ARG A 278 -14.62 -14.51 -3.81
CA ARG A 278 -14.27 -15.53 -2.81
C ARG A 278 -14.21 -15.03 -1.38
N ILE A 279 -13.95 -13.75 -1.19
CA ILE A 279 -13.91 -13.12 0.14
C ILE A 279 -14.87 -11.93 0.12
N GLU A 280 -15.69 -11.84 1.15
CA GLU A 280 -16.66 -10.77 1.33
C GLU A 280 -16.39 -9.99 2.61
N LEU A 281 -16.73 -8.71 2.59
CA LEU A 281 -16.75 -7.80 3.72
C LEU A 281 -18.06 -7.01 3.73
N PRO A 282 -18.48 -6.47 4.88
CA PRO A 282 -19.66 -5.61 4.93
C PRO A 282 -19.57 -4.43 3.96
N ALA A 283 -20.72 -3.97 3.52
CA ALA A 283 -20.83 -2.76 2.71
C ALA A 283 -20.09 -1.58 3.36
N TYR A 284 -19.53 -0.70 2.53
CA TYR A 284 -18.82 0.51 2.95
C TYR A 284 -17.52 0.26 3.74
N SER A 285 -17.00 -0.97 3.74
CA SER A 285 -15.65 -1.28 4.26
C SER A 285 -14.57 -0.50 3.51
N THR A 286 -14.75 -0.27 2.22
CA THR A 286 -13.82 0.46 1.34
C THR A 286 -12.42 -0.11 1.40
N LEU A 287 -12.18 -1.21 0.69
CA LEU A 287 -10.90 -1.90 0.71
C LEU A 287 -9.82 -1.06 0.00
N MET A 288 -8.81 -0.60 0.73
CA MET A 288 -7.74 0.26 0.20
C MET A 288 -6.41 -0.44 0.05
N GLY A 289 -6.17 -1.51 0.79
CA GLY A 289 -4.93 -2.27 0.73
C GLY A 289 -5.12 -3.71 1.16
N ALA A 290 -4.29 -4.60 0.63
CA ALA A 290 -4.22 -5.98 1.08
C ALA A 290 -2.78 -6.51 0.99
N ALA A 291 -2.43 -7.46 1.86
CA ALA A 291 -1.14 -8.14 1.81
C ALA A 291 -1.27 -9.58 2.31
N PHE A 292 -0.80 -10.53 1.53
CA PHE A 292 -0.64 -11.90 2.00
C PHE A 292 0.56 -12.00 2.93
N TYR A 293 0.36 -12.62 4.08
CA TYR A 293 1.45 -12.91 5.00
C TYR A 293 2.16 -14.18 4.55
N PRO A 294 3.48 -14.17 4.26
CA PRO A 294 4.17 -15.34 3.71
C PRO A 294 4.06 -16.57 4.62
N ALA A 295 3.74 -17.72 4.06
CA ALA A 295 3.61 -18.96 4.83
C ALA A 295 4.93 -19.41 5.48
N GLY A 296 6.06 -19.14 4.81
CA GLY A 296 7.42 -19.46 5.26
C GLY A 296 8.13 -18.35 6.05
N GLU A 297 7.40 -17.31 6.47
CA GLU A 297 8.01 -16.19 7.18
C GLU A 297 8.70 -16.64 8.48
N SER A 298 9.97 -16.26 8.65
CA SER A 298 10.81 -16.66 9.78
C SER A 298 11.67 -15.52 10.32
N GLY A 299 11.44 -14.29 9.90
CA GLY A 299 12.13 -13.10 10.37
C GLY A 299 11.92 -12.86 11.86
N ARG A 300 12.69 -11.91 12.40
CA ARG A 300 12.71 -11.60 13.84
C ARG A 300 11.32 -11.30 14.41
N TYR A 301 10.43 -10.72 13.61
CA TYR A 301 9.09 -10.31 13.98
C TYR A 301 8.01 -11.18 13.33
N ALA A 302 8.39 -12.38 12.88
CA ALA A 302 7.47 -13.29 12.23
C ALA A 302 6.24 -13.61 13.10
N PHE A 303 5.07 -13.47 12.51
CA PHE A 303 3.80 -13.71 13.18
C PHE A 303 3.59 -15.19 13.53
N PRO A 304 2.79 -15.47 14.56
CA PRO A 304 2.39 -16.85 14.90
C PRO A 304 1.83 -17.62 13.70
N ALA A 305 1.99 -18.94 13.70
CA ALA A 305 1.63 -19.82 12.58
C ALA A 305 0.19 -19.61 12.06
N ARG A 306 -0.77 -19.28 12.94
CA ARG A 306 -2.17 -19.06 12.57
C ARG A 306 -2.41 -17.91 11.58
N TYR A 307 -1.45 -16.98 11.45
CA TYR A 307 -1.51 -15.85 10.50
C TYR A 307 -0.78 -16.12 9.19
N ARG A 308 0.06 -17.16 9.15
CA ARG A 308 0.90 -17.43 7.99
C ARG A 308 0.09 -18.03 6.84
N GLY A 309 0.31 -17.52 5.64
CA GLY A 309 -0.43 -17.88 4.44
C GLY A 309 -1.79 -17.19 4.28
N GLY A 310 -2.27 -16.46 5.31
CA GLY A 310 -3.49 -15.67 5.23
C GLY A 310 -3.29 -14.29 4.63
N VAL A 311 -4.36 -13.54 4.47
CA VAL A 311 -4.35 -12.18 3.90
C VAL A 311 -4.86 -11.16 4.92
N PHE A 312 -4.11 -10.05 5.06
CA PHE A 312 -4.53 -8.86 5.80
C PHE A 312 -5.15 -7.87 4.81
N ILE A 313 -6.29 -7.29 5.18
CA ILE A 313 -7.04 -6.35 4.34
C ILE A 313 -7.30 -5.09 5.14
N SER A 314 -6.94 -3.94 4.60
CA SER A 314 -7.28 -2.64 5.16
C SER A 314 -8.64 -2.19 4.66
N ALA A 315 -9.59 -2.12 5.58
CA ALA A 315 -10.90 -1.52 5.42
C ALA A 315 -10.84 -0.07 5.89
N HIS A 316 -10.99 0.88 4.96
CA HIS A 316 -10.85 2.31 5.20
C HIS A 316 -12.07 2.96 5.86
N GLY A 317 -13.20 2.22 5.84
CA GLY A 317 -14.50 2.68 6.34
C GLY A 317 -15.18 3.71 5.44
N SER A 318 -16.42 4.04 5.75
CA SER A 318 -17.23 4.94 4.92
C SER A 318 -16.73 6.38 4.96
N TRP A 319 -16.93 7.14 3.88
CA TRP A 319 -16.70 8.59 3.84
C TRP A 319 -17.93 9.38 4.32
N HIS A 320 -19.11 8.79 4.27
CA HIS A 320 -20.37 9.38 4.69
C HIS A 320 -21.09 8.49 5.71
N ARG A 321 -22.06 9.05 6.41
CA ARG A 321 -22.84 8.32 7.41
C ARG A 321 -23.84 7.37 6.78
N ILE A 322 -23.85 6.15 7.28
CA ILE A 322 -24.77 5.08 6.91
C ILE A 322 -25.69 4.84 8.10
N ASP A 323 -26.97 5.04 7.93
CA ASP A 323 -27.94 4.96 9.04
C ASP A 323 -27.54 5.79 10.26
N GLY A 324 -27.04 6.99 10.01
CA GLY A 324 -26.60 7.93 11.05
C GLY A 324 -25.17 7.74 11.57
N HIS A 325 -24.48 6.65 11.22
CA HIS A 325 -23.14 6.33 11.70
C HIS A 325 -22.11 6.19 10.56
N LEU A 326 -20.85 6.44 10.87
CA LEU A 326 -19.74 6.10 9.99
C LEU A 326 -19.34 4.64 10.20
N VAL A 327 -19.10 3.89 9.11
CA VAL A 327 -18.47 2.57 9.18
C VAL A 327 -16.99 2.77 9.59
N PRO A 328 -16.52 2.13 10.67
CA PRO A 328 -15.19 2.38 11.21
C PRO A 328 -14.07 1.81 10.34
N PRO A 329 -12.91 2.48 10.25
CA PRO A 329 -11.71 1.90 9.66
C PRO A 329 -11.13 0.80 10.53
N HIS A 330 -10.64 -0.27 9.91
CA HIS A 330 -9.93 -1.35 10.59
C HIS A 330 -9.04 -2.14 9.62
N VAL A 331 -8.17 -2.99 10.16
CA VAL A 331 -7.49 -4.02 9.38
C VAL A 331 -8.02 -5.37 9.84
N VAL A 332 -8.42 -6.20 8.89
CA VAL A 332 -8.92 -7.55 9.15
C VAL A 332 -7.94 -8.61 8.65
N PHE A 333 -8.05 -9.80 9.21
CA PHE A 333 -7.30 -10.98 8.80
C PHE A 333 -8.23 -12.08 8.32
N VAL A 334 -7.97 -12.62 7.12
CA VAL A 334 -8.66 -13.78 6.54
C VAL A 334 -7.71 -14.96 6.51
N PRO A 335 -8.00 -16.07 7.20
CA PRO A 335 -7.24 -17.31 7.09
C PRO A 335 -7.38 -17.95 5.71
N MET A 336 -6.25 -18.30 5.06
CA MET A 336 -6.22 -18.86 3.72
C MET A 336 -5.50 -20.22 3.70
N THR A 337 -5.80 -21.02 2.69
CA THR A 337 -5.02 -22.21 2.30
C THR A 337 -4.76 -22.12 0.80
N GLY A 338 -3.56 -21.71 0.43
CA GLY A 338 -3.25 -21.32 -0.96
C GLY A 338 -4.14 -20.16 -1.40
N ASP A 339 -4.93 -20.35 -2.44
CA ASP A 339 -5.88 -19.37 -2.97
C ASP A 339 -7.33 -19.65 -2.55
N ALA A 340 -7.55 -20.33 -1.44
CA ALA A 340 -8.89 -20.57 -0.90
C ALA A 340 -9.01 -20.03 0.53
N PRO A 341 -10.02 -19.20 0.84
CA PRO A 341 -10.37 -18.87 2.22
C PRO A 341 -10.69 -20.16 2.99
N GLN A 342 -10.24 -20.26 4.25
CA GLN A 342 -10.53 -21.45 5.08
C GLN A 342 -12.01 -21.56 5.44
N THR A 343 -12.70 -20.43 5.54
CA THR A 343 -14.15 -20.36 5.67
C THR A 343 -14.72 -19.98 4.31
N PRO A 344 -15.61 -20.78 3.70
CA PRO A 344 -16.30 -20.40 2.47
C PRO A 344 -17.10 -19.11 2.64
N VAL A 345 -17.28 -18.37 1.53
CA VAL A 345 -18.13 -17.20 1.48
C VAL A 345 -19.59 -17.58 1.86
N ASP A 346 -20.24 -16.70 2.62
CA ASP A 346 -21.63 -16.84 3.01
C ASP A 346 -22.33 -15.48 2.84
N TRP A 347 -22.92 -15.28 1.69
CA TRP A 347 -23.54 -14.00 1.31
C TRP A 347 -24.71 -13.56 2.20
N SER A 348 -25.06 -14.36 3.21
CA SER A 348 -25.99 -13.97 4.27
C SER A 348 -25.31 -13.38 5.52
N ASP A 349 -23.99 -13.56 5.65
CA ASP A 349 -23.21 -13.05 6.77
C ASP A 349 -21.78 -12.68 6.34
N PRO A 350 -21.52 -11.42 5.91
CA PRO A 350 -20.25 -10.97 5.39
C PRO A 350 -19.16 -10.82 6.46
N THR A 351 -19.40 -11.29 7.69
CA THR A 351 -18.43 -11.22 8.78
C THR A 351 -17.73 -12.54 9.08
N ARG A 352 -18.16 -13.65 8.47
CA ARG A 352 -17.72 -15.02 8.85
C ARG A 352 -16.29 -15.39 8.44
N GLN A 353 -15.76 -14.74 7.41
CA GLN A 353 -14.47 -15.14 6.83
C GLN A 353 -13.27 -14.50 7.51
N TRP A 354 -13.45 -13.47 8.30
CA TRP A 354 -12.37 -12.64 8.81
C TRP A 354 -12.50 -12.36 10.31
N THR A 355 -11.41 -11.87 10.88
CA THR A 355 -11.34 -11.38 12.26
C THR A 355 -10.64 -10.02 12.27
N ASP A 356 -11.04 -9.17 13.22
CA ASP A 356 -10.35 -7.91 13.45
C ASP A 356 -8.89 -8.13 13.84
N PHE A 357 -7.99 -7.30 13.31
CA PHE A 357 -6.58 -7.34 13.62
C PHE A 357 -6.05 -6.00 14.15
N LEU A 358 -6.34 -4.88 13.49
CA LEU A 358 -6.03 -3.54 14.01
C LEU A 358 -7.31 -2.72 13.99
N THR A 359 -7.74 -2.27 15.16
CA THR A 359 -8.99 -1.51 15.36
C THR A 359 -8.77 -0.27 16.21
N GLY A 360 -9.85 0.48 16.49
CA GLY A 360 -9.81 1.65 17.36
C GLY A 360 -9.58 2.98 16.64
N PHE A 361 -9.59 3.00 15.30
CA PHE A 361 -9.48 4.23 14.52
C PHE A 361 -10.66 5.19 14.66
N GLN A 362 -11.77 4.72 15.22
CA GLN A 362 -13.00 5.50 15.41
C GLN A 362 -13.65 5.15 16.75
N ASP A 363 -14.15 6.15 17.47
CA ASP A 363 -14.91 5.96 18.71
C ASP A 363 -16.42 5.78 18.44
N ALA A 364 -17.17 5.49 19.52
CA ALA A 364 -18.63 5.29 19.43
C ALA A 364 -19.42 6.56 19.05
N SER A 365 -18.78 7.72 19.03
CA SER A 365 -19.35 9.00 18.60
C SER A 365 -18.93 9.38 17.17
N ASP A 366 -18.37 8.43 16.42
CA ASP A 366 -17.84 8.59 15.05
C ASP A 366 -16.63 9.55 14.95
N ASN A 367 -15.94 9.84 16.05
CA ASN A 367 -14.70 10.61 15.98
C ASN A 367 -13.56 9.71 15.52
N ARG A 368 -13.01 10.01 14.35
CA ARG A 368 -11.87 9.29 13.78
C ARG A 368 -10.54 9.88 14.22
N ILE A 369 -9.61 9.01 14.58
CA ILE A 369 -8.23 9.35 14.92
C ILE A 369 -7.25 8.92 13.83
N GLY A 370 -7.74 8.24 12.80
CA GLY A 370 -6.98 7.78 11.64
C GLY A 370 -7.86 6.98 10.68
N ARG A 371 -7.30 6.67 9.52
CA ARG A 371 -7.92 5.81 8.48
C ARG A 371 -6.87 4.91 7.86
N SER A 372 -6.98 3.60 8.10
CA SER A 372 -6.07 2.61 7.52
C SER A 372 -6.19 2.56 6.00
N SER A 373 -5.06 2.46 5.28
CA SER A 373 -5.01 2.46 3.83
C SER A 373 -4.14 1.32 3.29
N GLY A 374 -2.86 1.51 3.01
CA GLY A 374 -1.96 0.47 2.51
C GLY A 374 -1.57 -0.55 3.56
N VAL A 375 -1.27 -1.77 3.11
CA VAL A 375 -0.75 -2.86 3.96
C VAL A 375 0.45 -3.50 3.27
N ALA A 376 1.50 -3.81 4.03
CA ALA A 376 2.67 -4.55 3.53
C ALA A 376 3.30 -5.41 4.63
N VAL A 377 3.95 -6.50 4.25
CA VAL A 377 4.76 -7.31 5.17
C VAL A 377 6.22 -6.94 4.98
N GLY A 378 6.88 -6.62 6.08
CA GLY A 378 8.30 -6.25 6.10
C GLY A 378 9.24 -7.45 6.02
N PRO A 379 10.50 -7.25 5.66
CA PRO A 379 11.48 -8.33 5.48
C PRO A 379 11.85 -9.07 6.78
N ASN A 380 11.56 -8.51 7.94
CA ASN A 380 11.73 -9.15 9.25
C ASN A 380 10.41 -9.72 9.82
N GLY A 381 9.33 -9.71 9.03
CA GLY A 381 8.04 -10.30 9.37
C GLY A 381 7.06 -9.36 10.08
N SER A 382 7.37 -8.08 10.28
CA SER A 382 6.38 -7.12 10.79
C SER A 382 5.31 -6.84 9.73
N LEU A 383 4.09 -6.54 10.17
CA LEU A 383 3.05 -5.98 9.33
C LEU A 383 3.10 -4.45 9.40
N PHE A 384 3.03 -3.80 8.25
CA PHE A 384 2.98 -2.35 8.12
C PHE A 384 1.61 -1.91 7.62
N VAL A 385 1.08 -0.83 8.20
CA VAL A 385 -0.19 -0.22 7.80
C VAL A 385 0.03 1.28 7.67
N SER A 386 -0.37 1.86 6.55
CA SER A 386 -0.42 3.31 6.37
C SER A 386 -1.76 3.89 6.79
N ASP A 387 -1.75 5.14 7.19
CA ASP A 387 -2.90 5.94 7.58
C ASP A 387 -2.89 7.24 6.79
N ASP A 388 -3.85 7.43 5.89
CA ASP A 388 -3.89 8.58 5.01
C ASP A 388 -4.40 9.86 5.68
N GLN A 389 -5.13 9.72 6.78
CA GLN A 389 -5.65 10.86 7.54
C GLN A 389 -4.56 11.51 8.40
N THR A 390 -3.74 10.71 9.07
CA THR A 390 -2.70 11.21 10.00
C THR A 390 -1.30 11.19 9.38
N GLY A 391 -1.12 10.43 8.32
CA GLY A 391 0.18 10.15 7.72
C GLY A 391 1.02 9.14 8.49
N ALA A 392 0.50 8.52 9.54
CA ALA A 392 1.24 7.54 10.32
C ALA A 392 1.52 6.27 9.50
N ILE A 393 2.73 5.73 9.68
CA ILE A 393 3.10 4.39 9.23
C ILE A 393 3.24 3.54 10.49
N TYR A 394 2.28 2.66 10.68
CA TYR A 394 2.26 1.72 11.80
C TYR A 394 3.10 0.49 11.48
N ARG A 395 3.77 -0.06 12.52
CA ARG A 395 4.42 -1.36 12.51
C ARG A 395 3.89 -2.21 13.65
N ILE A 396 3.55 -3.44 13.33
CA ILE A 396 3.00 -4.44 14.25
C ILE A 396 3.93 -5.65 14.26
#